data_a5099887b77835268a1ad578d291b86a
#
_entry.id   a5099887b77835268a1ad578d291b86a
#
_cell.length_a   1.000
_cell.length_b   1.000
_cell.length_c   1.000
_cell.angle_alpha   90.00
_cell.angle_beta   90.00
_cell.angle_gamma   90.00
#
_symmetry.space_group_name_H-M   'P 1'
#
loop_
_entity.id
_entity.type
_entity.pdbx_description
1 polymer ?
#
loop_
_entity_poly.entity_id
_entity_poly.type
_entity_poly.pdbx_seq_one_letter_code
_entity_poly.pdbx_strand_id
1 'polypeptide(L)'
;MNQEGILRHAATRFLGLIPTLLVLITIAFFLIRVAPGGPFDSEKVLPPEIRANLDAKYHLDEPLLQQYFRYLGQIMSGDFGPSFQYKDWSVNELIRQGFPVSATVGGLAMLLAFVVGTLIGIAAALR
;
A
#
# COMPACT_ATOMS: atom_id res chain seq x y z
N MET A 1 -9.71 6.64 34.44
CA MET A 1 -9.30 6.98 33.07
C MET A 1 -10.58 7.06 32.25
N ASN A 2 -11.01 8.28 31.89
CA ASN A 2 -12.32 8.47 31.26
C ASN A 2 -12.32 7.92 29.83
N GLN A 3 -13.33 7.14 29.45
CA GLN A 3 -13.49 6.57 28.11
C GLN A 3 -13.42 7.64 27.00
N GLU A 4 -13.90 8.84 27.27
CA GLU A 4 -13.79 9.98 26.37
C GLU A 4 -12.34 10.40 26.05
N GLY A 5 -11.44 10.28 27.02
CA GLY A 5 -10.02 10.58 26.83
C GLY A 5 -9.34 9.59 25.89
N ILE A 6 -9.70 8.30 25.99
CA ILE A 6 -9.14 7.23 25.15
C ILE A 6 -9.65 7.37 23.70
N LEU A 7 -10.95 7.60 23.54
CA LEU A 7 -11.56 7.81 22.23
C LEU A 7 -11.00 9.05 21.52
N ARG A 8 -10.84 10.15 22.24
CA ARG A 8 -10.25 11.39 21.70
C ARG A 8 -8.79 11.18 21.31
N HIS A 9 -8.03 10.46 22.12
CA HIS A 9 -6.64 10.15 21.80
C HIS A 9 -6.49 9.19 20.60
N ALA A 10 -7.37 8.20 20.49
CA ALA A 10 -7.43 7.32 19.33
C ALA A 10 -7.82 8.11 18.06
N ALA A 11 -8.84 8.96 18.15
CA ALA A 11 -9.28 9.79 17.03
C ALA A 11 -8.19 10.75 16.55
N THR A 12 -7.45 11.40 17.45
CA THR A 12 -6.32 12.27 17.05
C THR A 12 -5.19 11.51 16.39
N ARG A 13 -4.90 10.28 16.83
CA ARG A 13 -3.91 9.43 16.17
C ARG A 13 -4.37 8.98 14.78
N PHE A 14 -5.63 8.58 14.63
CA PHE A 14 -6.20 8.23 13.34
C PHE A 14 -6.19 9.42 12.36
N LEU A 15 -6.56 10.61 12.82
CA LEU A 15 -6.49 11.83 12.01
C LEU A 15 -5.05 12.17 11.60
N GLY A 16 -4.06 11.88 12.43
CA GLY A 16 -2.65 12.05 12.12
C GLY A 16 -2.12 11.06 11.06
N LEU A 17 -2.75 9.90 10.89
CA LEU A 17 -2.37 8.93 9.86
C LEU A 17 -2.70 9.43 8.44
N ILE A 18 -3.79 10.17 8.28
CA ILE A 18 -4.24 10.65 6.97
C ILE A 18 -3.18 11.54 6.30
N PRO A 19 -2.67 12.61 6.92
CA PRO A 19 -1.62 13.42 6.29
C PRO A 19 -0.33 12.63 6.06
N THR A 20 0.03 11.73 6.95
CA THR A 20 1.23 10.88 6.76
C THR A 20 1.08 9.98 5.54
N LEU A 21 -0.06 9.31 5.39
CA LEU A 21 -0.35 8.49 4.21
C LEU A 21 -0.37 9.33 2.94
N LEU A 22 -0.98 10.51 2.97
CA LEU A 22 -1.03 11.40 1.82
C LEU A 22 0.37 11.86 1.39
N VAL A 23 1.24 12.19 2.32
CA VAL A 23 2.65 12.53 2.03
C VAL A 23 3.38 11.32 1.42
N LEU A 24 3.22 10.12 1.98
CA LEU A 24 3.85 8.91 1.46
C LEU A 24 3.36 8.58 0.04
N ILE A 25 2.05 8.66 -0.20
CA ILE A 25 1.45 8.44 -1.51
C ILE A 25 1.99 9.46 -2.53
N THR A 26 2.09 10.74 -2.13
CA THR A 26 2.61 11.81 -2.97
C THR A 26 4.06 11.54 -3.35
N ILE A 27 4.91 11.25 -2.37
CA ILE A 27 6.33 10.96 -2.61
C ILE A 27 6.49 9.74 -3.51
N ALA A 28 5.77 8.65 -3.23
CA ALA A 28 5.81 7.43 -4.04
C ALA A 28 5.37 7.69 -5.48
N PHE A 29 4.27 8.44 -5.65
CA PHE A 29 3.77 8.80 -6.98
C PHE A 29 4.82 9.54 -7.82
N PHE A 30 5.43 10.59 -7.26
CA PHE A 30 6.44 11.36 -7.97
C PHE A 30 7.74 10.57 -8.19
N LEU A 31 8.19 9.79 -7.20
CA LEU A 31 9.38 8.95 -7.35
C LEU A 31 9.25 7.98 -8.52
N ILE A 32 8.12 7.28 -8.65
CA ILE A 32 7.91 6.30 -9.72
C ILE A 32 7.87 6.98 -11.09
N ARG A 33 7.32 8.20 -11.18
CA ARG A 33 7.17 8.91 -12.45
C ARG A 33 8.37 9.75 -12.88
N VAL A 34 9.15 10.24 -11.94
CA VAL A 34 10.38 11.02 -12.21
C VAL A 34 11.59 10.10 -12.40
N ALA A 35 11.53 8.87 -11.92
CA ALA A 35 12.60 7.90 -12.14
C ALA A 35 12.84 7.68 -13.65
N PRO A 36 14.11 7.72 -14.10
CA PRO A 36 14.44 7.48 -15.50
C PRO A 36 14.01 6.06 -15.88
N GLY A 37 13.24 5.95 -16.98
CA GLY A 37 12.73 4.68 -17.48
C GLY A 37 11.21 4.56 -17.43
N GLY A 38 10.53 5.34 -16.62
CA GLY A 38 9.06 5.30 -16.47
C GLY A 38 8.56 4.03 -15.78
N PRO A 39 7.27 3.97 -15.45
CA PRO A 39 6.70 2.87 -14.66
C PRO A 39 6.64 1.53 -15.39
N PHE A 40 6.83 1.50 -16.71
CA PHE A 40 6.74 0.29 -17.55
C PHE A 40 8.06 -0.11 -18.22
N ASP A 41 9.17 0.60 -17.96
CA ASP A 41 10.49 0.32 -18.55
C ASP A 41 11.23 -0.83 -17.81
N SER A 42 10.53 -1.83 -17.32
CA SER A 42 11.18 -3.02 -16.78
C SER A 42 11.78 -3.88 -17.90
N GLU A 43 13.11 -3.92 -17.98
CA GLU A 43 14.01 -4.89 -18.63
C GLU A 43 13.76 -5.33 -20.10
N LYS A 44 12.59 -5.08 -20.69
CA LYS A 44 12.32 -5.37 -22.10
C LYS A 44 11.89 -4.10 -22.80
N VAL A 45 12.67 -3.73 -23.82
CA VAL A 45 12.29 -2.69 -24.77
C VAL A 45 10.95 -3.09 -25.39
N LEU A 46 9.87 -2.51 -24.89
CA LEU A 46 8.53 -2.69 -25.47
C LEU A 46 8.52 -2.07 -26.88
N PRO A 47 7.91 -2.74 -27.87
CA PRO A 47 7.68 -2.14 -29.16
C PRO A 47 6.98 -0.78 -29.01
N PRO A 48 7.36 0.23 -29.82
CA PRO A 48 6.83 1.59 -29.67
C PRO A 48 5.28 1.66 -29.73
N GLU A 49 4.66 0.79 -30.50
CA GLU A 49 3.20 0.69 -30.62
C GLU A 49 2.52 0.22 -29.31
N ILE A 50 3.13 -0.75 -28.64
CA ILE A 50 2.61 -1.25 -27.34
C ILE A 50 2.80 -0.19 -26.27
N ARG A 51 3.92 0.53 -26.28
CA ARG A 51 4.18 1.63 -25.35
C ARG A 51 3.15 2.74 -25.53
N ALA A 52 2.90 3.19 -26.75
CA ALA A 52 1.90 4.21 -27.04
C ALA A 52 0.49 3.81 -26.57
N ASN A 53 0.11 2.55 -26.75
CA ASN A 53 -1.17 2.03 -26.27
C ASN A 53 -1.27 1.99 -24.73
N LEU A 54 -0.17 1.68 -24.05
CA LEU A 54 -0.10 1.71 -22.58
C LEU A 54 -0.17 3.15 -22.06
N ASP A 55 0.58 4.06 -22.67
CA ASP A 55 0.60 5.47 -22.31
C ASP A 55 -0.79 6.09 -22.48
N ALA A 56 -1.48 5.79 -23.57
CA ALA A 56 -2.86 6.22 -23.81
C ALA A 56 -3.86 5.57 -22.83
N LYS A 57 -3.73 4.28 -22.54
CA LYS A 57 -4.62 3.55 -21.63
C LYS A 57 -4.52 4.04 -20.19
N TYR A 58 -3.32 4.38 -19.75
CA TYR A 58 -3.05 4.83 -18.37
C TYR A 58 -2.89 6.35 -18.26
N HIS A 59 -3.18 7.08 -19.34
CA HIS A 59 -3.12 8.54 -19.38
C HIS A 59 -1.76 9.11 -18.94
N LEU A 60 -0.68 8.45 -19.33
CA LEU A 60 0.68 8.88 -18.99
C LEU A 60 1.12 10.10 -19.82
N ASP A 61 0.42 10.40 -20.91
CA ASP A 61 0.63 11.58 -21.75
C ASP A 61 0.12 12.89 -21.11
N GLU A 62 -0.69 12.78 -20.05
CA GLU A 62 -1.24 13.94 -19.36
C GLU A 62 -0.20 14.64 -18.47
N PRO A 63 -0.39 15.94 -18.17
CA PRO A 63 0.45 16.64 -17.19
C PRO A 63 0.46 15.91 -15.85
N LEU A 64 1.64 15.83 -15.20
CA LEU A 64 1.85 15.09 -13.94
C LEU A 64 0.85 15.46 -12.84
N LEU A 65 0.42 16.71 -12.77
CA LEU A 65 -0.57 17.16 -11.79
C LEU A 65 -1.96 16.54 -12.03
N GLN A 66 -2.37 16.42 -13.31
CA GLN A 66 -3.66 15.80 -13.63
C GLN A 66 -3.64 14.31 -13.32
N GLN A 67 -2.54 13.63 -13.65
CA GLN A 67 -2.32 12.23 -13.29
C GLN A 67 -2.37 12.04 -11.77
N TYR A 68 -1.78 12.96 -10.99
CA TYR A 68 -1.77 12.90 -9.53
C TYR A 68 -3.18 13.01 -8.93
N PHE A 69 -3.98 13.99 -9.35
CA PHE A 69 -5.33 14.14 -8.85
C PHE A 69 -6.25 12.98 -9.26
N ARG A 70 -6.07 12.45 -10.47
CA ARG A 70 -6.77 11.24 -10.92
C ARG A 70 -6.41 10.04 -10.04
N TYR A 71 -5.13 9.84 -9.76
CA TYR A 71 -4.64 8.78 -8.91
C TYR A 71 -5.19 8.88 -7.48
N LEU A 72 -5.24 10.08 -6.91
CA LEU A 72 -5.88 10.28 -5.60
C LEU A 72 -7.37 9.91 -5.63
N GLY A 73 -8.09 10.29 -6.69
CA GLY A 73 -9.49 9.92 -6.86
C GLY A 73 -9.69 8.41 -6.96
N GLN A 74 -8.83 7.71 -7.68
CA GLN A 74 -8.83 6.24 -7.77
C GLN A 74 -8.59 5.59 -6.42
N ILE A 75 -7.59 6.04 -5.65
CA ILE A 75 -7.33 5.54 -4.30
C ILE A 75 -8.54 5.73 -3.38
N MET A 76 -9.20 6.88 -3.45
CA MET A 76 -10.41 7.14 -2.66
C MET A 76 -11.58 6.23 -3.05
N SER A 77 -11.62 5.75 -4.29
CA SER A 77 -12.58 4.74 -4.78
C SER A 77 -12.17 3.32 -4.45
N GLY A 78 -11.00 3.12 -3.81
CA GLY A 78 -10.47 1.79 -3.50
C GLY A 78 -9.78 1.10 -4.69
N ASP A 79 -9.50 1.83 -5.77
CA ASP A 79 -8.74 1.35 -6.92
C ASP A 79 -7.30 1.85 -6.82
N PHE A 80 -6.38 0.92 -6.56
CA PHE A 80 -4.94 1.21 -6.46
C PHE A 80 -4.21 1.16 -7.80
N GLY A 81 -4.94 0.94 -8.88
CA GLY A 81 -4.42 0.94 -10.24
C GLY A 81 -3.71 -0.36 -10.67
N PRO A 82 -3.07 -0.33 -11.84
CA PRO A 82 -2.34 -1.48 -12.37
C PRO A 82 -1.05 -1.72 -11.60
N SER A 83 -0.63 -2.99 -11.57
CA SER A 83 0.69 -3.34 -11.07
C SER A 83 1.77 -3.01 -12.12
N PHE A 84 2.80 -2.27 -11.72
CA PHE A 84 3.95 -2.01 -12.59
C PHE A 84 4.95 -3.17 -12.60
N GLN A 85 4.84 -4.08 -11.64
CA GLN A 85 5.71 -5.26 -11.50
C GLN A 85 5.16 -6.48 -12.25
N TYR A 86 3.85 -6.72 -12.15
CA TYR A 86 3.21 -7.90 -12.72
C TYR A 86 2.29 -7.49 -13.86
N LYS A 87 2.59 -8.00 -15.08
CA LYS A 87 1.75 -7.79 -16.25
C LYS A 87 0.36 -8.36 -16.01
N ASP A 88 -0.65 -7.64 -16.48
CA ASP A 88 -2.06 -8.04 -16.44
C ASP A 88 -2.67 -8.20 -15.03
N TRP A 89 -1.98 -7.70 -13.99
CA TRP A 89 -2.48 -7.70 -12.61
C TRP A 89 -2.76 -6.30 -12.11
N SER A 90 -3.86 -6.14 -11.39
CA SER A 90 -4.11 -4.94 -10.60
C SER A 90 -3.50 -5.07 -9.19
N VAL A 91 -3.16 -3.94 -8.58
CA VAL A 91 -2.69 -3.91 -7.19
C VAL A 91 -3.76 -4.48 -6.25
N ASN A 92 -5.03 -4.24 -6.55
CA ASN A 92 -6.17 -4.77 -5.78
C ASN A 92 -6.21 -6.31 -5.78
N GLU A 93 -5.92 -6.93 -6.93
CA GLU A 93 -5.87 -8.40 -7.05
C GLU A 93 -4.68 -8.97 -6.27
N LEU A 94 -3.52 -8.33 -6.36
CA LEU A 94 -2.33 -8.74 -5.58
C LEU A 94 -2.60 -8.68 -4.08
N ILE A 95 -3.25 -7.61 -3.61
CA ILE A 95 -3.64 -7.48 -2.20
C ILE A 95 -4.64 -8.58 -1.82
N ARG A 96 -5.66 -8.81 -2.63
CA ARG A 96 -6.66 -9.86 -2.36
C ARG A 96 -6.06 -11.25 -2.24
N GLN A 97 -5.04 -11.55 -3.02
CA GLN A 97 -4.39 -12.86 -2.98
C GLN A 97 -3.33 -12.95 -1.89
N GLY A 98 -2.53 -11.91 -1.70
CA GLY A 98 -1.44 -11.92 -0.73
C GLY A 98 -1.89 -11.69 0.71
N PHE A 99 -2.89 -10.84 0.94
CA PHE A 99 -3.34 -10.47 2.26
C PHE A 99 -3.85 -11.65 3.11
N PRO A 100 -4.71 -12.56 2.60
CA PRO A 100 -5.18 -13.70 3.40
C PRO A 100 -4.04 -14.60 3.86
N VAL A 101 -3.06 -14.85 3.00
CA VAL A 101 -1.89 -15.66 3.33
C VAL A 101 -1.06 -15.00 4.42
N SER A 102 -0.73 -13.72 4.24
CA SER A 102 0.04 -12.95 5.22
C SER A 102 -0.70 -12.82 6.55
N ALA A 103 -2.00 -12.59 6.52
CA ALA A 103 -2.83 -12.49 7.72
C ALA A 103 -2.90 -13.83 8.48
N THR A 104 -3.01 -14.94 7.77
CA THR A 104 -3.04 -16.28 8.37
C THR A 104 -1.70 -16.61 9.04
N VAL A 105 -0.60 -16.42 8.32
CA VAL A 105 0.76 -16.70 8.84
C VAL A 105 1.07 -15.77 10.01
N GLY A 106 0.83 -14.47 9.85
CA GLY A 106 1.07 -13.47 10.91
C GLY A 106 0.18 -13.69 12.12
N GLY A 107 -1.09 -14.03 11.93
CA GLY A 107 -2.03 -14.34 12.99
C GLY A 107 -1.63 -15.58 13.79
N LEU A 108 -1.24 -16.66 13.11
CA LEU A 108 -0.74 -17.87 13.76
C LEU A 108 0.57 -17.62 14.53
N ALA A 109 1.51 -16.89 13.94
CA ALA A 109 2.76 -16.53 14.59
C ALA A 109 2.52 -15.69 15.84
N MET A 110 1.62 -14.71 15.77
CA MET A 110 1.27 -13.85 16.90
C MET A 110 0.59 -14.66 18.03
N LEU A 111 -0.34 -15.56 17.68
CA LEU A 111 -1.01 -16.43 18.64
C LEU A 111 0.01 -17.35 19.34
N LEU A 112 0.91 -17.94 18.60
CA LEU A 112 1.97 -18.80 19.12
C LEU A 112 2.91 -18.03 20.04
N ALA A 113 3.35 -16.84 19.63
CA ALA A 113 4.18 -15.96 20.44
C ALA A 113 3.48 -15.53 21.74
N PHE A 114 2.18 -15.24 21.67
CA PHE A 114 1.38 -14.89 22.84
C PHE A 114 1.28 -16.05 23.83
N VAL A 115 0.93 -17.25 23.36
CA VAL A 115 0.81 -18.44 24.23
C VAL A 115 2.15 -18.79 24.87
N VAL A 116 3.20 -18.95 24.06
CA VAL A 116 4.53 -19.34 24.55
C VAL A 116 5.12 -18.24 25.46
N GLY A 117 5.02 -16.97 25.03
CA GLY A 117 5.51 -15.84 25.82
C GLY A 117 4.82 -15.71 27.19
N THR A 118 3.49 -15.92 27.22
CA THR A 118 2.73 -15.91 28.49
C THR A 118 3.13 -17.05 29.38
N LEU A 119 3.28 -18.28 28.87
CA LEU A 119 3.70 -19.43 29.65
C LEU A 119 5.12 -19.25 30.25
N ILE A 120 6.06 -18.77 29.42
CA ILE A 120 7.42 -18.48 29.88
C ILE A 120 7.41 -17.34 30.92
N GLY A 121 6.62 -16.28 30.68
CA GLY A 121 6.48 -15.16 31.61
C GLY A 121 5.93 -15.59 32.97
N ILE A 122 4.91 -16.44 32.99
CA ILE A 122 4.35 -17.01 34.24
C ILE A 122 5.41 -17.87 34.95
N ALA A 123 6.09 -18.75 34.22
CA ALA A 123 7.14 -19.59 34.79
C ALA A 123 8.30 -18.78 35.39
N ALA A 124 8.68 -17.68 34.74
CA ALA A 124 9.72 -16.77 35.24
C ALA A 124 9.27 -15.98 36.49
N ALA A 125 7.99 -15.60 36.55
CA ALA A 125 7.44 -14.85 37.69
C ALA A 125 7.25 -15.72 38.97
N LEU A 126 7.11 -17.03 38.80
CA LEU A 126 6.94 -17.99 39.92
C LEU A 126 8.28 -18.49 40.47
N ARG A 127 9.41 -18.10 39.89
CA ARG A 127 10.76 -18.45 40.35
C ARG A 127 11.42 -17.31 41.11
#